data_5e66b144775d88de31d4cf0fb3fe74ea
#
_entry.id   5e66b144775d88de31d4cf0fb3fe74ea
#
_cell.length_a   1.000
_cell.length_b   1.000
_cell.length_c   1.000
_cell.angle_alpha   90.00
_cell.angle_beta   90.00
_cell.angle_gamma   90.00
#
_symmetry.space_group_name_H-M   'P 1'
#
loop_
_entity.id
_entity.type
_entity.pdbx_description
1 polymer ?
#
loop_
_entity_poly.entity_id
_entity_poly.type
_entity_poly.pdbx_seq_one_letter_code
_entity_poly.pdbx_strand_id
1 'polypeptide(L)'
;MTEPIRVLMLTTHWPTPGQPRTTYFIKRQADFLQAAGVLVDVFHFRGQRNPWNYLSAWWRLRRRLARNYYDVMHAQFGHSGMLAFPKRLPLVVTYRGSDLLGEVGRGARYTRFGRLLQWVSRAVARRADAVIVVSEHMKAELPPGVPAHVIPSGLDFELFRPIPRDEARRHLGLPPDRPLVLFAGSPEWPRKRYALARAAMDCLGRTLPAELVIAWGVPHDDIPYYMNACDALVFTSMQEGSPNVVKEALACDLPVVSVPVGDVPIRIAGVAGCELCADEHPETIAAALERTLRRGGRAGGGRAAVRELDERLLTQRVIDIYRSIMRPGPVPRAPVVEARHAAR
;
A
#
# COMPACT_ATOMS: atom_id res chain seq x y z
N MET A 1 -2.61 25.71 23.06
CA MET A 1 -2.72 24.37 22.42
C MET A 1 -3.54 24.56 21.15
N THR A 2 -2.99 24.26 19.98
CA THR A 2 -3.73 24.29 18.70
C THR A 2 -4.78 23.20 18.73
N GLU A 3 -6.01 23.51 18.31
CA GLU A 3 -7.07 22.52 18.26
C GLU A 3 -6.73 21.36 17.30
N PRO A 4 -7.17 20.13 17.61
CA PRO A 4 -6.85 18.96 16.79
C PRO A 4 -7.52 19.08 15.41
N ILE A 5 -6.77 18.75 14.35
CA ILE A 5 -7.28 18.72 12.97
C ILE A 5 -8.31 17.58 12.85
N ARG A 6 -9.46 17.86 12.25
CA ARG A 6 -10.54 16.90 12.00
C ARG A 6 -10.55 16.49 10.54
N VAL A 7 -10.20 15.24 10.26
CA VAL A 7 -10.08 14.69 8.91
C VAL A 7 -11.20 13.70 8.65
N LEU A 8 -11.92 13.90 7.55
CA LEU A 8 -12.84 12.91 7.01
C LEU A 8 -12.11 12.08 5.92
N MET A 9 -11.74 10.84 6.25
CA MET A 9 -11.05 9.94 5.33
C MET A 9 -12.06 9.16 4.48
N LEU A 10 -12.02 9.33 3.15
CA LEU A 10 -12.90 8.65 2.19
C LEU A 10 -12.17 7.45 1.59
N THR A 11 -12.73 6.24 1.74
CA THR A 11 -12.11 5.04 1.18
C THR A 11 -13.10 3.96 0.76
N THR A 12 -12.76 3.23 -0.29
CA THR A 12 -13.45 2.00 -0.71
C THR A 12 -12.85 0.73 -0.09
N HIS A 13 -11.72 0.88 0.58
CA HIS A 13 -10.97 -0.22 1.16
C HIS A 13 -10.74 0.05 2.65
N TRP A 14 -11.35 -0.77 3.49
CA TRP A 14 -11.18 -0.71 4.94
C TRP A 14 -11.34 -2.11 5.53
N PRO A 15 -10.52 -2.53 6.50
CA PRO A 15 -10.72 -3.80 7.18
C PRO A 15 -12.11 -3.84 7.83
N THR A 16 -12.87 -4.89 7.54
CA THR A 16 -14.20 -5.11 8.12
C THR A 16 -14.25 -6.52 8.72
N PRO A 17 -15.17 -6.83 9.66
CA PRO A 17 -15.27 -8.17 10.24
C PRO A 17 -15.37 -9.30 9.21
N GLY A 18 -15.99 -9.06 8.05
CA GLY A 18 -16.08 -10.04 6.95
C GLY A 18 -14.89 -10.05 6.01
N GLN A 19 -14.01 -9.06 6.08
CA GLN A 19 -12.80 -8.93 5.25
C GLN A 19 -11.65 -8.29 6.05
N PRO A 20 -11.19 -8.93 7.14
CA PRO A 20 -10.20 -8.33 8.04
C PRO A 20 -8.81 -8.21 7.41
N ARG A 21 -8.57 -8.87 6.27
CA ARG A 21 -7.24 -9.06 5.66
C ARG A 21 -6.92 -8.09 4.53
N THR A 22 -7.74 -7.06 4.29
CA THR A 22 -7.55 -6.14 3.17
C THR A 22 -7.09 -4.76 3.63
N THR A 23 -6.08 -4.23 2.93
CA THR A 23 -5.69 -2.80 2.97
C THR A 23 -5.28 -2.23 4.33
N TYR A 24 -4.50 -3.00 5.10
CA TYR A 24 -3.95 -2.55 6.38
C TYR A 24 -3.18 -1.22 6.30
N PHE A 25 -2.57 -0.90 5.17
CA PHE A 25 -1.82 0.35 5.02
C PHE A 25 -2.68 1.62 5.16
N ILE A 26 -3.98 1.58 4.81
CA ILE A 26 -4.89 2.72 5.01
C ILE A 26 -5.26 2.82 6.49
N LYS A 27 -5.55 1.68 7.12
CA LYS A 27 -5.83 1.64 8.56
C LYS A 27 -4.61 2.11 9.35
N ARG A 28 -3.41 1.61 9.04
CA ARG A 28 -2.16 2.05 9.65
C ARG A 28 -1.97 3.55 9.54
N GLN A 29 -2.15 4.15 8.36
CA GLN A 29 -2.09 5.60 8.19
C GLN A 29 -3.10 6.33 9.09
N ALA A 30 -4.34 5.83 9.21
CA ALA A 30 -5.34 6.42 10.09
C ALA A 30 -4.94 6.30 11.57
N ASP A 31 -4.46 5.13 12.00
CA ASP A 31 -4.01 4.88 13.37
C ASP A 31 -2.85 5.82 13.77
N PHE A 32 -1.86 6.01 12.88
CA PHE A 32 -0.73 6.89 13.13
C PHE A 32 -1.12 8.38 13.11
N LEU A 33 -2.07 8.79 12.24
CA LEU A 33 -2.64 10.13 12.28
C LEU A 33 -3.35 10.38 13.62
N GLN A 34 -4.12 9.41 14.12
CA GLN A 34 -4.79 9.51 15.41
C GLN A 34 -3.79 9.56 16.56
N ALA A 35 -2.74 8.74 16.53
CA ALA A 35 -1.66 8.78 17.51
C ALA A 35 -0.91 10.12 17.51
N ALA A 36 -0.86 10.82 16.37
CA ALA A 36 -0.31 12.17 16.24
C ALA A 36 -1.29 13.30 16.60
N GLY A 37 -2.46 12.97 17.16
CA GLY A 37 -3.45 13.95 17.64
C GLY A 37 -4.43 14.46 16.59
N VAL A 38 -4.50 13.84 15.41
CA VAL A 38 -5.50 14.14 14.37
C VAL A 38 -6.78 13.34 14.65
N LEU A 39 -7.93 13.99 14.62
CA LEU A 39 -9.22 13.31 14.73
C LEU A 39 -9.63 12.76 13.36
N VAL A 40 -9.41 11.47 13.14
CA VAL A 40 -9.72 10.80 11.88
C VAL A 40 -11.08 10.11 11.97
N ASP A 41 -11.99 10.52 11.11
CA ASP A 41 -13.29 9.87 10.91
C ASP A 41 -13.29 9.17 9.56
N VAL A 42 -13.54 7.85 9.53
CA VAL A 42 -13.45 7.04 8.31
C VAL A 42 -14.82 6.85 7.69
N PHE A 43 -14.97 7.35 6.47
CA PHE A 43 -16.13 7.10 5.63
C PHE A 43 -15.80 5.97 4.63
N HIS A 44 -16.10 4.74 5.06
CA HIS A 44 -15.97 3.56 4.20
C HIS A 44 -17.24 3.36 3.37
N PHE A 45 -17.05 3.04 2.07
CA PHE A 45 -18.15 2.70 1.17
C PHE A 45 -17.73 1.62 0.17
N ARG A 46 -18.70 0.85 -0.33
CA ARG A 46 -18.47 -0.14 -1.38
C ARG A 46 -18.44 0.55 -2.74
N GLY A 47 -17.32 0.46 -3.47
CA GLY A 47 -17.21 0.92 -4.85
C GLY A 47 -17.70 -0.13 -5.85
N GLN A 48 -16.97 -1.21 -6.00
CA GLN A 48 -17.32 -2.45 -6.72
C GLN A 48 -17.91 -2.26 -8.13
N ARG A 49 -17.34 -1.36 -8.95
CA ARG A 49 -17.83 -1.12 -10.34
C ARG A 49 -19.34 -0.83 -10.47
N ASN A 50 -20.03 -0.55 -9.35
CA ASN A 50 -21.46 -0.26 -9.33
C ASN A 50 -21.70 1.24 -9.07
N PRO A 51 -22.22 1.99 -10.07
CA PRO A 51 -22.48 3.44 -9.94
C PRO A 51 -23.45 3.78 -8.80
N TRP A 52 -24.42 2.91 -8.52
CA TRP A 52 -25.40 3.12 -7.45
C TRP A 52 -24.74 3.14 -6.06
N ASN A 53 -23.65 2.39 -5.87
CA ASN A 53 -22.87 2.44 -4.63
C ASN A 53 -22.24 3.82 -4.44
N TYR A 54 -21.76 4.46 -5.51
CA TYR A 54 -21.21 5.82 -5.44
C TYR A 54 -22.29 6.85 -5.19
N LEU A 55 -23.45 6.74 -5.82
CA LEU A 55 -24.57 7.64 -5.62
C LEU A 55 -25.08 7.56 -4.17
N SER A 56 -25.32 6.36 -3.67
CA SER A 56 -25.75 6.16 -2.27
C SER A 56 -24.69 6.66 -1.26
N ALA A 57 -23.41 6.40 -1.53
CA ALA A 57 -22.30 6.90 -0.72
C ALA A 57 -22.25 8.44 -0.74
N TRP A 58 -22.46 9.06 -1.90
CA TRP A 58 -22.51 10.51 -2.03
C TRP A 58 -23.62 11.13 -1.16
N TRP A 59 -24.84 10.57 -1.19
CA TRP A 59 -25.94 11.02 -0.32
C TRP A 59 -25.64 10.85 1.16
N ARG A 60 -25.09 9.70 1.55
CA ARG A 60 -24.68 9.44 2.94
C ARG A 60 -23.60 10.43 3.39
N LEU A 61 -22.62 10.69 2.51
CA LEU A 61 -21.56 11.66 2.77
C LEU A 61 -22.12 13.08 2.99
N ARG A 62 -23.08 13.53 2.13
CA ARG A 62 -23.71 14.85 2.28
C ARG A 62 -24.46 14.99 3.61
N ARG A 63 -25.19 13.95 4.03
CA ARG A 63 -25.85 13.92 5.34
C ARG A 63 -24.84 13.96 6.49
N ARG A 64 -23.69 13.28 6.35
CA ARG A 64 -22.64 13.28 7.37
C ARG A 64 -22.00 14.66 7.49
N LEU A 65 -21.66 15.31 6.37
CA LEU A 65 -21.11 16.67 6.32
C LEU A 65 -22.09 17.74 6.85
N ALA A 66 -23.38 17.51 6.78
CA ALA A 66 -24.39 18.43 7.36
C ALA A 66 -24.50 18.31 8.88
N ARG A 67 -24.03 17.22 9.48
CA ARG A 67 -24.16 16.93 10.92
C ARG A 67 -22.86 17.07 11.70
N ASN A 68 -21.71 17.03 11.00
CA ASN A 68 -20.39 17.02 11.63
C ASN A 68 -19.49 18.05 10.96
N TYR A 69 -18.58 18.60 11.74
CA TYR A 69 -17.56 19.50 11.27
C TYR A 69 -16.25 18.76 10.98
N TYR A 70 -15.63 19.10 9.85
CA TYR A 70 -14.31 18.61 9.44
C TYR A 70 -13.50 19.76 8.85
N ASP A 71 -12.20 19.72 9.05
CA ASP A 71 -11.24 20.69 8.48
C ASP A 71 -10.83 20.29 7.07
N VAL A 72 -10.64 18.98 6.83
CA VAL A 72 -10.11 18.43 5.58
C VAL A 72 -10.84 17.14 5.21
N MET A 73 -11.08 16.92 3.93
CA MET A 73 -11.38 15.59 3.37
C MET A 73 -10.11 14.98 2.78
N HIS A 74 -9.81 13.72 3.13
CA HIS A 74 -8.70 12.97 2.55
C HIS A 74 -9.22 11.71 1.83
N ALA A 75 -9.21 11.74 0.52
CA ALA A 75 -9.61 10.60 -0.30
C ALA A 75 -8.43 9.65 -0.52
N GLN A 76 -8.63 8.41 -0.13
CA GLN A 76 -7.73 7.30 -0.43
C GLN A 76 -8.18 6.69 -1.75
N PHE A 77 -7.41 6.89 -2.80
CA PHE A 77 -7.70 6.64 -4.22
C PHE A 77 -8.47 7.78 -4.93
N GLY A 78 -8.09 8.02 -6.20
CA GLY A 78 -8.68 9.06 -7.02
C GLY A 78 -10.20 8.96 -7.18
N HIS A 79 -10.73 7.75 -7.38
CA HIS A 79 -12.17 7.52 -7.51
C HIS A 79 -12.96 7.81 -6.22
N SER A 80 -12.34 7.66 -5.04
CA SER A 80 -13.00 8.03 -3.78
C SER A 80 -13.15 9.54 -3.65
N GLY A 81 -12.22 10.31 -4.23
CA GLY A 81 -12.26 11.78 -4.26
C GLY A 81 -13.44 12.34 -5.04
N MET A 82 -14.03 11.55 -5.96
CA MET A 82 -15.23 11.96 -6.69
C MET A 82 -16.41 12.30 -5.77
N LEU A 83 -16.53 11.62 -4.63
CA LEU A 83 -17.60 11.89 -3.66
C LEU A 83 -17.50 13.29 -3.01
N ALA A 84 -16.34 13.92 -3.04
CA ALA A 84 -16.14 15.24 -2.45
C ALA A 84 -16.90 16.35 -3.20
N PHE A 85 -17.28 16.14 -4.46
CA PHE A 85 -17.89 17.17 -5.29
C PHE A 85 -19.43 17.21 -5.22
N PRO A 86 -20.05 18.44 -5.23
CA PRO A 86 -19.40 19.75 -5.18
C PRO A 86 -18.60 19.95 -3.90
N LYS A 87 -17.37 20.48 -4.04
CA LYS A 87 -16.39 20.58 -2.96
C LYS A 87 -16.80 21.69 -1.97
N ARG A 88 -16.86 21.36 -0.67
CA ARG A 88 -17.16 22.29 0.42
C ARG A 88 -16.01 22.43 1.41
N LEU A 89 -15.10 21.48 1.44
CA LEU A 89 -13.93 21.42 2.31
C LEU A 89 -12.66 21.26 1.45
N PRO A 90 -11.49 21.64 1.97
CA PRO A 90 -10.21 21.28 1.36
C PRO A 90 -10.12 19.77 1.13
N LEU A 91 -9.61 19.38 -0.02
CA LEU A 91 -9.52 17.99 -0.45
C LEU A 91 -8.07 17.58 -0.73
N VAL A 92 -7.59 16.61 0.03
CA VAL A 92 -6.36 15.85 -0.28
C VAL A 92 -6.76 14.56 -0.98
N VAL A 93 -6.00 14.17 -1.99
CA VAL A 93 -6.18 12.88 -2.67
C VAL A 93 -4.86 12.13 -2.71
N THR A 94 -4.84 10.90 -2.18
CA THR A 94 -3.69 9.99 -2.30
C THR A 94 -3.94 8.96 -3.39
N TYR A 95 -3.06 8.92 -4.39
CA TYR A 95 -3.02 7.94 -5.46
C TYR A 95 -2.06 6.82 -5.10
N ARG A 96 -2.54 5.55 -5.20
CA ARG A 96 -1.80 4.40 -4.67
C ARG A 96 -1.36 3.37 -5.72
N GLY A 97 -1.79 3.51 -6.97
CA GLY A 97 -1.41 2.62 -8.06
C GLY A 97 -2.51 2.49 -9.11
N SER A 98 -3.31 1.44 -9.09
CA SER A 98 -4.29 1.14 -10.13
C SER A 98 -5.33 2.22 -10.40
N ASP A 99 -5.57 3.10 -9.46
CA ASP A 99 -6.46 4.26 -9.59
C ASP A 99 -5.91 5.32 -10.56
N LEU A 100 -4.59 5.42 -10.71
CA LEU A 100 -3.91 6.34 -11.62
C LEU A 100 -3.21 5.61 -12.78
N LEU A 101 -2.58 4.45 -12.49
CA LEU A 101 -1.90 3.63 -13.49
C LEU A 101 -2.87 2.80 -14.36
N GLY A 102 -4.14 2.66 -13.92
CA GLY A 102 -5.15 1.84 -14.54
C GLY A 102 -5.20 0.41 -14.02
N GLU A 103 -6.34 -0.27 -14.25
CA GLU A 103 -6.52 -1.65 -13.84
C GLU A 103 -6.15 -2.60 -14.99
N VAL A 104 -5.21 -3.49 -14.73
CA VAL A 104 -4.78 -4.52 -15.67
C VAL A 104 -5.58 -5.80 -15.44
N GLY A 105 -6.24 -6.27 -16.52
CA GLY A 105 -6.97 -7.53 -16.53
C GLY A 105 -6.13 -8.72 -17.00
N ARG A 106 -6.79 -9.85 -17.26
CA ARG A 106 -6.15 -11.02 -17.84
C ARG A 106 -5.49 -10.68 -19.19
N GLY A 107 -4.29 -11.19 -19.44
CA GLY A 107 -3.53 -10.93 -20.66
C GLY A 107 -2.85 -9.57 -20.72
N ALA A 108 -2.54 -8.96 -19.57
CA ALA A 108 -1.78 -7.71 -19.46
C ALA A 108 -2.39 -6.48 -20.17
N ARG A 109 -3.71 -6.52 -20.46
CA ARG A 109 -4.41 -5.41 -21.13
C ARG A 109 -5.19 -4.58 -20.13
N TYR A 110 -5.18 -3.25 -20.31
CA TYR A 110 -6.03 -2.36 -19.53
C TYR A 110 -7.51 -2.61 -19.79
N THR A 111 -8.27 -2.72 -18.70
CA THR A 111 -9.72 -2.87 -18.81
C THR A 111 -10.38 -1.54 -19.22
N ARG A 112 -11.55 -1.59 -19.90
CA ARG A 112 -12.33 -0.36 -20.20
C ARG A 112 -12.69 0.39 -18.92
N PHE A 113 -13.00 -0.35 -17.87
CA PHE A 113 -13.26 0.23 -16.54
C PHE A 113 -12.02 0.89 -15.96
N GLY A 114 -10.83 0.29 -16.10
CA GLY A 114 -9.57 0.89 -15.67
C GLY A 114 -9.29 2.23 -16.35
N ARG A 115 -9.59 2.37 -17.65
CA ARG A 115 -9.48 3.66 -18.37
C ARG A 115 -10.45 4.72 -17.85
N LEU A 116 -11.70 4.34 -17.58
CA LEU A 116 -12.66 5.25 -16.94
C LEU A 116 -12.18 5.70 -15.58
N LEU A 117 -11.64 4.77 -14.78
CA LEU A 117 -11.09 5.06 -13.47
C LEU A 117 -9.93 6.06 -13.54
N GLN A 118 -9.00 5.87 -14.48
CA GLN A 118 -7.91 6.82 -14.75
C GLN A 118 -8.45 8.21 -15.12
N TRP A 119 -9.43 8.27 -16.02
CA TRP A 119 -10.02 9.54 -16.43
C TRP A 119 -10.67 10.27 -15.25
N VAL A 120 -11.48 9.58 -14.45
CA VAL A 120 -12.08 10.13 -13.22
C VAL A 120 -11.00 10.60 -12.24
N SER A 121 -10.00 9.77 -12.00
CA SER A 121 -8.90 10.07 -11.09
C SER A 121 -8.13 11.32 -11.52
N ARG A 122 -7.84 11.46 -12.82
CA ARG A 122 -7.20 12.66 -13.38
C ARG A 122 -8.08 13.91 -13.30
N ALA A 123 -9.40 13.76 -13.46
CA ALA A 123 -10.34 14.87 -13.29
C ALA A 123 -10.41 15.34 -11.83
N VAL A 124 -10.35 14.42 -10.88
CA VAL A 124 -10.29 14.72 -9.44
C VAL A 124 -8.97 15.40 -9.08
N ALA A 125 -7.83 14.93 -9.62
CA ALA A 125 -6.53 15.53 -9.37
C ALA A 125 -6.47 17.03 -9.72
N ARG A 126 -7.10 17.43 -10.84
CA ARG A 126 -7.16 18.85 -11.24
C ARG A 126 -7.95 19.76 -10.30
N ARG A 127 -8.76 19.17 -9.42
CA ARG A 127 -9.67 19.89 -8.51
C ARG A 127 -9.35 19.71 -7.04
N ALA A 128 -8.41 18.81 -6.71
CA ALA A 128 -7.91 18.63 -5.36
C ALA A 128 -7.08 19.86 -4.93
N ASP A 129 -7.06 20.14 -3.63
CA ASP A 129 -6.21 21.21 -3.07
C ASP A 129 -4.79 20.70 -2.83
N ALA A 130 -4.63 19.40 -2.60
CA ALA A 130 -3.33 18.74 -2.60
C ALA A 130 -3.43 17.32 -3.16
N VAL A 131 -2.42 16.91 -3.89
CA VAL A 131 -2.28 15.58 -4.48
C VAL A 131 -1.07 14.90 -3.88
N ILE A 132 -1.26 13.66 -3.44
CA ILE A 132 -0.20 12.77 -2.97
C ILE A 132 -0.12 11.58 -3.93
N VAL A 133 1.08 11.23 -4.37
CA VAL A 133 1.39 9.99 -5.10
C VAL A 133 2.37 9.16 -4.28
N VAL A 134 2.26 7.83 -4.35
CA VAL A 134 3.10 6.94 -3.51
C VAL A 134 4.51 6.72 -4.07
N SER A 135 4.80 7.20 -5.28
CA SER A 135 6.12 7.08 -5.89
C SER A 135 6.35 8.14 -6.98
N GLU A 136 7.61 8.44 -7.26
CA GLU A 136 7.98 9.51 -8.19
C GLU A 136 7.46 9.26 -9.62
N HIS A 137 7.58 8.02 -10.12
CA HIS A 137 7.11 7.69 -11.48
C HIS A 137 5.61 7.90 -11.69
N MET A 138 4.80 7.88 -10.61
CA MET A 138 3.37 8.16 -10.72
C MET A 138 3.05 9.62 -11.01
N LYS A 139 3.97 10.54 -10.80
CA LYS A 139 3.76 11.95 -11.19
C LYS A 139 3.55 12.11 -12.70
N ALA A 140 4.22 11.30 -13.51
CA ALA A 140 4.09 11.33 -14.96
C ALA A 140 2.66 10.96 -15.44
N GLU A 141 1.91 10.27 -14.62
CA GLU A 141 0.53 9.87 -14.92
C GLU A 141 -0.52 10.91 -14.53
N LEU A 142 -0.10 11.95 -13.79
CA LEU A 142 -0.98 13.06 -13.45
C LEU A 142 -1.20 13.97 -14.65
N PRO A 143 -2.30 14.74 -14.66
CA PRO A 143 -2.50 15.77 -15.67
C PRO A 143 -1.39 16.82 -15.62
N PRO A 144 -0.98 17.38 -16.77
CA PRO A 144 0.01 18.45 -16.81
C PRO A 144 -0.36 19.61 -15.88
N GLY A 145 0.63 20.13 -15.16
CA GLY A 145 0.48 21.27 -14.26
C GLY A 145 -0.13 20.95 -12.89
N VAL A 146 -0.48 19.69 -12.58
CA VAL A 146 -0.93 19.31 -11.25
C VAL A 146 0.28 19.01 -10.36
N PRO A 147 0.54 19.84 -9.32
CA PRO A 147 1.62 19.59 -8.39
C PRO A 147 1.27 18.38 -7.50
N ALA A 148 2.27 17.56 -7.18
CA ALA A 148 2.05 16.41 -6.31
C ALA A 148 3.20 16.21 -5.32
N HIS A 149 2.83 15.85 -4.10
CA HIS A 149 3.75 15.40 -3.07
C HIS A 149 4.00 13.89 -3.23
N VAL A 150 5.25 13.47 -3.15
CA VAL A 150 5.60 12.04 -3.13
C VAL A 150 5.69 11.59 -1.70
N ILE A 151 4.69 10.83 -1.25
CA ILE A 151 4.63 10.24 0.09
C ILE A 151 4.24 8.77 -0.09
N PRO A 152 5.20 7.85 -0.04
CA PRO A 152 4.93 6.41 -0.04
C PRO A 152 4.03 6.00 1.12
N SER A 153 3.39 4.83 1.03
CA SER A 153 2.80 4.22 2.23
C SER A 153 3.91 3.86 3.19
N GLY A 154 3.81 4.32 4.41
CA GLY A 154 4.84 4.13 5.41
C GLY A 154 4.91 2.71 5.98
N LEU A 155 5.89 2.47 6.82
CA LEU A 155 6.13 1.21 7.52
C LEU A 155 5.94 1.40 9.02
N ASP A 156 5.37 0.39 9.65
CA ASP A 156 5.42 0.22 11.10
C ASP A 156 6.67 -0.59 11.44
N PHE A 157 7.71 0.09 11.91
CA PHE A 157 8.98 -0.54 12.26
C PHE A 157 8.95 -1.31 13.59
N GLU A 158 7.91 -1.16 14.40
CA GLU A 158 7.69 -2.01 15.59
C GLU A 158 7.11 -3.37 15.16
N LEU A 159 6.21 -3.36 14.20
CA LEU A 159 5.61 -4.56 13.64
C LEU A 159 6.58 -5.30 12.70
N PHE A 160 7.15 -4.59 11.71
CA PHE A 160 8.08 -5.15 10.73
C PHE A 160 9.53 -4.96 11.21
N ARG A 161 10.05 -5.97 11.87
CA ARG A 161 11.40 -5.99 12.45
C ARG A 161 12.04 -7.37 12.28
N PRO A 162 13.38 -7.46 12.34
CA PRO A 162 14.04 -8.74 12.41
C PRO A 162 13.57 -9.57 13.61
N ILE A 163 13.24 -10.82 13.37
CA ILE A 163 12.91 -11.86 14.35
C ILE A 163 13.82 -13.06 14.04
N PRO A 164 14.31 -13.82 15.03
CA PRO A 164 15.07 -15.02 14.79
C PRO A 164 14.33 -16.00 13.85
N ARG A 165 15.01 -16.48 12.80
CA ARG A 165 14.42 -17.34 11.77
C ARG A 165 13.73 -18.58 12.35
N ASP A 166 14.39 -19.21 13.32
CA ASP A 166 13.88 -20.44 13.92
C ASP A 166 12.63 -20.19 14.80
N GLU A 167 12.53 -19.02 15.40
CA GLU A 167 11.33 -18.57 16.10
C GLU A 167 10.17 -18.36 15.11
N ALA A 168 10.44 -17.65 14.02
CA ALA A 168 9.44 -17.39 12.98
C ALA A 168 8.95 -18.69 12.31
N ARG A 169 9.86 -19.63 12.01
CA ARG A 169 9.51 -20.94 11.44
C ARG A 169 8.67 -21.78 12.40
N ARG A 170 9.03 -21.82 13.67
CA ARG A 170 8.26 -22.52 14.70
C ARG A 170 6.86 -21.93 14.85
N HIS A 171 6.73 -20.59 14.86
CA HIS A 171 5.45 -19.90 14.95
C HIS A 171 4.50 -20.29 13.80
N LEU A 172 5.05 -20.42 12.58
CA LEU A 172 4.28 -20.74 11.38
C LEU A 172 4.17 -22.24 11.07
N GLY A 173 4.83 -23.11 11.84
CA GLY A 173 4.90 -24.55 11.54
C GLY A 173 5.65 -24.86 10.24
N LEU A 174 6.64 -24.04 9.86
CA LEU A 174 7.42 -24.20 8.63
C LEU A 174 8.66 -25.05 8.88
N PRO A 175 9.15 -25.79 7.84
CA PRO A 175 10.33 -26.66 7.97
C PRO A 175 11.59 -25.87 8.36
N PRO A 176 12.40 -26.39 9.33
CA PRO A 176 13.55 -25.66 9.85
C PRO A 176 14.77 -25.63 8.91
N ASP A 177 14.96 -26.64 8.08
CA ASP A 177 16.21 -27.04 7.46
C ASP A 177 16.31 -26.82 5.94
N ARG A 178 15.22 -26.39 5.28
CA ARG A 178 15.22 -26.15 3.83
C ARG A 178 15.12 -24.68 3.47
N PRO A 179 15.63 -24.27 2.30
CA PRO A 179 15.44 -22.91 1.79
C PRO A 179 13.97 -22.63 1.50
N LEU A 180 13.48 -21.48 1.95
CA LEU A 180 12.10 -21.02 1.76
C LEU A 180 12.11 -19.71 0.97
N VAL A 181 11.32 -19.66 -0.11
CA VAL A 181 11.10 -18.46 -0.92
C VAL A 181 9.69 -17.97 -0.70
N LEU A 182 9.53 -16.72 -0.30
CA LEU A 182 8.25 -16.11 -0.03
C LEU A 182 7.61 -15.54 -1.30
N PHE A 183 6.36 -15.85 -1.54
CA PHE A 183 5.47 -15.12 -2.43
C PHE A 183 4.36 -14.46 -1.63
N ALA A 184 4.40 -13.13 -1.47
CA ALA A 184 3.41 -12.40 -0.67
C ALA A 184 2.40 -11.68 -1.57
N GLY A 185 1.27 -12.32 -1.78
CA GLY A 185 0.19 -11.81 -2.62
C GLY A 185 -0.79 -12.88 -3.07
N SER A 186 -1.92 -12.46 -3.64
CA SER A 186 -2.90 -13.41 -4.18
C SER A 186 -2.39 -14.12 -5.42
N PRO A 187 -2.35 -15.46 -5.43
CA PRO A 187 -2.07 -16.23 -6.65
C PRO A 187 -3.10 -16.00 -7.77
N GLU A 188 -4.31 -15.58 -7.41
CA GLU A 188 -5.40 -15.36 -8.36
C GLU A 188 -5.36 -13.99 -9.05
N TRP A 189 -4.58 -13.05 -8.52
CA TRP A 189 -4.49 -11.72 -9.10
C TRP A 189 -3.51 -11.68 -10.29
N PRO A 190 -4.00 -11.49 -11.54
CA PRO A 190 -3.16 -11.56 -12.73
C PRO A 190 -1.92 -10.65 -12.66
N ARG A 191 -2.07 -9.46 -12.07
CA ARG A 191 -0.96 -8.49 -11.94
C ARG A 191 0.19 -8.98 -11.05
N LYS A 192 -0.04 -9.94 -10.14
CA LYS A 192 0.98 -10.52 -9.26
C LYS A 192 1.83 -11.59 -9.95
N ARG A 193 1.32 -12.13 -11.06
CA ARG A 193 2.02 -13.12 -11.91
C ARG A 193 2.57 -14.31 -11.11
N TYR A 194 1.72 -14.92 -10.27
CA TYR A 194 2.09 -16.10 -9.50
C TYR A 194 2.64 -17.24 -10.39
N ALA A 195 2.06 -17.41 -11.60
CA ALA A 195 2.54 -18.42 -12.55
C ALA A 195 4.02 -18.20 -12.95
N LEU A 196 4.47 -16.95 -13.05
CA LEU A 196 5.87 -16.61 -13.32
C LEU A 196 6.77 -16.97 -12.13
N ALA A 197 6.36 -16.64 -10.91
CA ALA A 197 7.09 -17.03 -9.70
C ALA A 197 7.19 -18.57 -9.61
N ARG A 198 6.10 -19.27 -9.91
CA ARG A 198 6.06 -20.73 -9.91
C ARG A 198 7.01 -21.33 -10.94
N ALA A 199 6.99 -20.83 -12.18
CA ALA A 199 7.91 -21.28 -13.23
C ALA A 199 9.39 -21.02 -12.86
N ALA A 200 9.70 -19.89 -12.23
CA ALA A 200 11.03 -19.63 -11.72
C ALA A 200 11.46 -20.62 -10.63
N MET A 201 10.54 -20.99 -9.73
CA MET A 201 10.82 -22.02 -8.72
C MET A 201 11.01 -23.41 -9.32
N ASP A 202 10.27 -23.75 -10.38
CA ASP A 202 10.46 -25.02 -11.11
C ASP A 202 11.83 -25.07 -11.81
N CYS A 203 12.32 -23.93 -12.35
CA CYS A 203 13.67 -23.82 -12.87
C CYS A 203 14.73 -23.94 -11.77
N LEU A 204 14.54 -23.22 -10.64
CA LEU A 204 15.45 -23.28 -9.49
C LEU A 204 15.56 -24.68 -8.91
N GLY A 205 14.47 -25.44 -8.85
CA GLY A 205 14.43 -26.79 -8.30
C GLY A 205 15.34 -27.80 -9.01
N ARG A 206 15.85 -27.46 -10.20
CA ARG A 206 16.83 -28.29 -10.93
C ARG A 206 18.24 -28.20 -10.34
N THR A 207 18.56 -27.11 -9.66
CA THR A 207 19.90 -26.84 -9.12
C THR A 207 19.93 -26.69 -7.60
N LEU A 208 18.83 -26.21 -7.02
CA LEU A 208 18.69 -25.99 -5.59
C LEU A 208 17.24 -26.27 -5.15
N PRO A 209 16.99 -27.33 -4.37
CA PRO A 209 15.65 -27.61 -3.86
C PRO A 209 15.25 -26.54 -2.83
N ALA A 210 14.27 -25.73 -3.17
CA ALA A 210 13.68 -24.72 -2.32
C ALA A 210 12.15 -24.80 -2.37
N GLU A 211 11.49 -24.38 -1.29
CA GLU A 211 10.03 -24.40 -1.18
C GLU A 211 9.44 -23.01 -1.36
N LEU A 212 8.35 -22.89 -2.14
CA LEU A 212 7.61 -21.64 -2.30
C LEU A 212 6.54 -21.51 -1.21
N VAL A 213 6.70 -20.56 -0.34
CA VAL A 213 5.74 -20.22 0.73
C VAL A 213 4.84 -19.09 0.27
N ILE A 214 3.52 -19.29 0.35
CA ILE A 214 2.54 -18.29 -0.07
C ILE A 214 1.93 -17.60 1.15
N ALA A 215 2.19 -16.30 1.32
CA ALA A 215 1.55 -15.47 2.33
C ALA A 215 0.37 -14.72 1.71
N TRP A 216 -0.78 -15.36 1.64
CA TRP A 216 -2.04 -14.78 1.17
C TRP A 216 -3.22 -15.28 2.03
N GLY A 217 -4.08 -14.34 2.38
CA GLY A 217 -5.24 -14.66 3.24
C GLY A 217 -4.85 -15.03 4.68
N VAL A 218 -3.62 -14.77 5.10
CA VAL A 218 -3.12 -14.96 6.46
C VAL A 218 -3.39 -13.73 7.34
N PRO A 219 -3.38 -13.83 8.67
CA PRO A 219 -3.46 -12.69 9.56
C PRO A 219 -2.33 -11.68 9.26
N HIS A 220 -2.64 -10.37 9.37
CA HIS A 220 -1.63 -9.34 9.09
C HIS A 220 -0.46 -9.42 10.07
N ASP A 221 -0.72 -9.77 11.31
CA ASP A 221 0.30 -9.88 12.37
C ASP A 221 1.25 -11.08 12.14
N ASP A 222 0.89 -12.04 11.29
CA ASP A 222 1.75 -13.14 10.88
C ASP A 222 2.68 -12.76 9.71
N ILE A 223 2.39 -11.70 8.96
CA ILE A 223 3.23 -11.29 7.82
C ILE A 223 4.69 -11.06 8.21
N PRO A 224 5.02 -10.39 9.34
CA PRO A 224 6.40 -10.29 9.80
C PRO A 224 7.08 -11.65 10.04
N TYR A 225 6.35 -12.63 10.55
CA TYR A 225 6.88 -13.98 10.73
C TYR A 225 7.21 -14.64 9.40
N TYR A 226 6.33 -14.52 8.37
CA TYR A 226 6.65 -14.99 7.01
C TYR A 226 7.90 -14.31 6.44
N MET A 227 8.07 -12.99 6.65
CA MET A 227 9.25 -12.24 6.23
C MET A 227 10.53 -12.71 6.92
N ASN A 228 10.43 -13.17 8.17
CA ASN A 228 11.56 -13.64 8.95
C ASN A 228 11.84 -15.15 8.78
N ALA A 229 10.83 -15.96 8.49
CA ALA A 229 10.95 -17.39 8.27
C ALA A 229 11.59 -17.75 6.92
N CYS A 230 11.35 -16.94 5.88
CA CYS A 230 11.85 -17.17 4.54
C CYS A 230 13.24 -16.61 4.30
N ASP A 231 13.92 -17.14 3.28
CA ASP A 231 15.31 -16.80 2.93
C ASP A 231 15.38 -15.77 1.79
N ALA A 232 14.32 -15.65 0.97
CA ALA A 232 14.16 -14.61 -0.05
C ALA A 232 12.69 -14.32 -0.32
N LEU A 233 12.38 -13.09 -0.74
CA LEU A 233 11.10 -12.72 -1.36
C LEU A 233 11.27 -12.78 -2.88
N VAL A 234 10.41 -13.53 -3.59
CA VAL A 234 10.27 -13.42 -5.04
C VAL A 234 9.14 -12.46 -5.39
N PHE A 235 9.45 -11.41 -6.16
CA PHE A 235 8.50 -10.37 -6.50
C PHE A 235 8.36 -10.22 -8.02
N THR A 236 7.25 -10.75 -8.56
CA THR A 236 6.99 -10.86 -10.00
C THR A 236 5.88 -9.97 -10.51
N SER A 237 5.43 -8.99 -9.71
CA SER A 237 4.33 -8.09 -10.10
C SER A 237 4.66 -7.33 -11.39
N MET A 238 3.66 -7.16 -12.26
CA MET A 238 3.82 -6.41 -13.52
C MET A 238 3.51 -4.93 -13.42
N GLN A 239 2.80 -4.52 -12.38
CA GLN A 239 2.40 -3.13 -12.18
C GLN A 239 2.23 -2.83 -10.69
N GLU A 240 2.98 -1.87 -10.20
CA GLU A 240 2.91 -1.36 -8.83
C GLU A 240 3.23 0.14 -8.80
N GLY A 241 2.72 0.84 -7.78
CA GLY A 241 3.16 2.19 -7.47
C GLY A 241 4.40 2.15 -6.58
N SER A 242 4.21 1.75 -5.32
CA SER A 242 5.26 1.53 -4.32
C SER A 242 4.84 0.33 -3.47
N PRO A 243 5.31 -0.89 -3.80
CA PRO A 243 4.80 -2.12 -3.20
C PRO A 243 5.19 -2.23 -1.72
N ASN A 244 4.18 -2.30 -0.85
CA ASN A 244 4.40 -2.41 0.59
C ASN A 244 5.20 -3.65 0.95
N VAL A 245 4.91 -4.79 0.31
CA VAL A 245 5.56 -6.07 0.60
C VAL A 245 7.09 -6.03 0.43
N VAL A 246 7.59 -5.27 -0.55
CA VAL A 246 9.05 -5.11 -0.75
C VAL A 246 9.65 -4.28 0.41
N LYS A 247 8.99 -3.21 0.80
CA LYS A 247 9.41 -2.38 1.93
C LYS A 247 9.36 -3.15 3.25
N GLU A 248 8.30 -3.92 3.46
CA GLU A 248 8.10 -4.80 4.62
C GLU A 248 9.18 -5.90 4.68
N ALA A 249 9.53 -6.50 3.54
CA ALA A 249 10.63 -7.44 3.45
C ALA A 249 11.96 -6.81 3.84
N LEU A 250 12.28 -5.63 3.28
CA LEU A 250 13.50 -4.88 3.61
C LEU A 250 13.54 -4.47 5.09
N ALA A 251 12.40 -4.09 5.68
CA ALA A 251 12.32 -3.75 7.10
C ALA A 251 12.61 -4.93 8.03
N CYS A 252 12.37 -6.16 7.54
CA CYS A 252 12.73 -7.41 8.21
C CYS A 252 14.09 -7.95 7.73
N ASP A 253 14.86 -7.19 6.95
CA ASP A 253 16.12 -7.62 6.32
C ASP A 253 15.98 -8.90 5.48
N LEU A 254 14.80 -9.16 4.88
CA LEU A 254 14.60 -10.25 3.95
C LEU A 254 15.14 -9.86 2.56
N PRO A 255 16.04 -10.65 1.96
CA PRO A 255 16.51 -10.43 0.59
C PRO A 255 15.34 -10.44 -0.41
N VAL A 256 15.38 -9.52 -1.38
CA VAL A 256 14.34 -9.38 -2.40
C VAL A 256 14.93 -9.70 -3.78
N VAL A 257 14.31 -10.64 -4.50
CA VAL A 257 14.56 -10.91 -5.91
C VAL A 257 13.33 -10.41 -6.69
N SER A 258 13.52 -9.42 -7.54
CA SER A 258 12.41 -8.72 -8.20
C SER A 258 12.67 -8.47 -9.68
N VAL A 259 11.59 -8.53 -10.47
CA VAL A 259 11.54 -7.90 -11.78
C VAL A 259 11.47 -6.37 -11.63
N PRO A 260 11.90 -5.57 -12.65
CA PRO A 260 11.83 -4.10 -12.56
C PRO A 260 10.39 -3.62 -12.61
N VAL A 261 9.84 -3.20 -11.46
CA VAL A 261 8.46 -2.70 -11.36
C VAL A 261 8.32 -1.63 -10.29
N GLY A 262 7.55 -0.59 -10.57
CA GLY A 262 7.28 0.51 -9.64
C GLY A 262 8.56 1.19 -9.16
N ASP A 263 8.68 1.42 -7.87
CA ASP A 263 9.88 1.98 -7.23
C ASP A 263 10.85 0.92 -6.70
N VAL A 264 10.62 -0.39 -6.98
CA VAL A 264 11.46 -1.49 -6.48
C VAL A 264 12.93 -1.34 -6.88
N PRO A 265 13.29 -0.98 -8.15
CA PRO A 265 14.69 -0.80 -8.53
C PRO A 265 15.43 0.19 -7.62
N ILE A 266 14.77 1.27 -7.22
CA ILE A 266 15.35 2.28 -6.32
C ILE A 266 15.47 1.74 -4.89
N ARG A 267 14.47 0.97 -4.43
CA ARG A 267 14.39 0.48 -3.05
C ARG A 267 15.43 -0.58 -2.72
N ILE A 268 15.77 -1.43 -3.69
CA ILE A 268 16.74 -2.52 -3.49
C ILE A 268 18.14 -2.17 -3.96
N ALA A 269 18.32 -1.00 -4.59
CA ALA A 269 19.63 -0.56 -5.08
C ALA A 269 20.65 -0.50 -3.92
N GLY A 270 21.78 -1.18 -4.09
CA GLY A 270 22.85 -1.21 -3.08
C GLY A 270 22.54 -2.03 -1.82
N VAL A 271 21.39 -2.67 -1.73
CA VAL A 271 21.07 -3.56 -0.61
C VAL A 271 21.66 -4.93 -0.86
N ALA A 272 22.66 -5.32 -0.08
CA ALA A 272 23.38 -6.58 -0.27
C ALA A 272 22.44 -7.79 -0.11
N GLY A 273 22.48 -8.68 -1.11
CA GLY A 273 21.63 -9.88 -1.16
C GLY A 273 20.30 -9.67 -1.87
N CYS A 274 19.93 -8.43 -2.22
CA CYS A 274 18.82 -8.18 -3.11
C CYS A 274 19.27 -8.22 -4.58
N GLU A 275 18.40 -8.69 -5.47
CA GLU A 275 18.68 -8.85 -6.89
C GLU A 275 17.56 -8.25 -7.73
N LEU A 276 17.91 -7.36 -8.66
CA LEU A 276 17.01 -6.89 -9.71
C LEU A 276 17.24 -7.73 -10.96
N CYS A 277 16.22 -8.47 -11.41
CA CYS A 277 16.31 -9.28 -12.60
C CYS A 277 16.44 -8.42 -13.86
N ALA A 278 17.29 -8.84 -14.80
CA ALA A 278 17.50 -8.12 -16.06
C ALA A 278 16.27 -8.19 -16.98
N ASP A 279 15.51 -9.26 -16.86
CA ASP A 279 14.29 -9.52 -17.62
C ASP A 279 13.28 -10.30 -16.76
N GLU A 280 12.17 -10.68 -17.40
CA GLU A 280 11.05 -11.38 -16.75
C GLU A 280 11.01 -12.89 -17.12
N HIS A 281 12.12 -13.46 -17.58
CA HIS A 281 12.18 -14.90 -17.87
C HIS A 281 12.32 -15.71 -16.59
N PRO A 282 11.62 -16.86 -16.48
CA PRO A 282 11.71 -17.73 -15.30
C PRO A 282 13.14 -18.14 -14.95
N GLU A 283 13.97 -18.39 -15.98
CA GLU A 283 15.36 -18.80 -15.84
C GLU A 283 16.22 -17.67 -15.22
N THR A 284 15.99 -16.42 -15.62
CA THR A 284 16.69 -15.25 -15.07
C THR A 284 16.32 -15.04 -13.60
N ILE A 285 15.05 -15.18 -13.27
CA ILE A 285 14.56 -15.07 -11.88
C ILE A 285 15.11 -16.22 -11.04
N ALA A 286 15.14 -17.46 -11.58
CA ALA A 286 15.68 -18.62 -10.90
C ALA A 286 17.17 -18.46 -10.60
N ALA A 287 17.96 -17.97 -11.56
CA ALA A 287 19.39 -17.70 -11.37
C ALA A 287 19.64 -16.63 -10.29
N ALA A 288 18.82 -15.58 -10.25
CA ALA A 288 18.89 -14.56 -9.20
C ALA A 288 18.53 -15.14 -7.82
N LEU A 289 17.47 -15.95 -7.74
CA LEU A 289 17.10 -16.66 -6.51
C LEU A 289 18.22 -17.60 -6.05
N GLU A 290 18.84 -18.34 -6.97
CA GLU A 290 19.92 -19.24 -6.64
C GLU A 290 21.13 -18.49 -6.05
N ARG A 291 21.54 -17.37 -6.65
CA ARG A 291 22.62 -16.54 -6.10
C ARG A 291 22.29 -16.02 -4.71
N THR A 292 21.06 -15.51 -4.53
CA THR A 292 20.58 -15.01 -3.23
C THR A 292 20.59 -16.10 -2.16
N LEU A 293 20.04 -17.29 -2.47
CA LEU A 293 19.96 -18.40 -1.52
C LEU A 293 21.34 -19.01 -1.21
N ARG A 294 22.24 -19.13 -2.22
CA ARG A 294 23.62 -19.63 -2.02
C ARG A 294 24.48 -18.64 -1.22
N ARG A 295 24.27 -17.33 -1.42
CA ARG A 295 24.90 -16.31 -0.57
C ARG A 295 24.51 -16.52 0.90
N GLY A 296 23.28 -16.89 1.16
CA GLY A 296 22.74 -17.07 2.50
C GLY A 296 22.64 -15.78 3.30
N GLY A 297 22.11 -15.88 4.49
CA GLY A 297 21.96 -14.76 5.43
C GLY A 297 20.86 -13.78 5.05
N ARG A 298 20.80 -12.67 5.76
CA ARG A 298 19.81 -11.60 5.60
C ARG A 298 20.32 -10.51 4.66
N ALA A 299 19.42 -9.66 4.18
CA ALA A 299 19.74 -8.50 3.36
C ALA A 299 20.61 -7.51 4.16
N GLY A 300 21.81 -7.25 3.67
CA GLY A 300 22.70 -6.32 4.33
C GLY A 300 22.23 -4.87 4.17
N GLY A 301 21.75 -4.26 5.25
CA GLY A 301 21.27 -2.89 5.26
C GLY A 301 19.84 -2.70 4.73
N GLY A 302 19.05 -3.76 4.56
CA GLY A 302 17.68 -3.69 4.08
C GLY A 302 16.81 -2.75 4.90
N ARG A 303 16.81 -2.94 6.23
CA ARG A 303 16.06 -2.08 7.17
C ARG A 303 16.53 -0.63 7.14
N ALA A 304 17.83 -0.39 6.98
CA ALA A 304 18.39 0.96 6.88
C ALA A 304 17.94 1.65 5.58
N ALA A 305 17.87 0.92 4.46
CA ALA A 305 17.46 1.44 3.16
C ALA A 305 16.00 1.91 3.08
N VAL A 306 15.17 1.52 4.02
CA VAL A 306 13.76 1.94 4.09
C VAL A 306 13.43 2.78 5.33
N ARG A 307 14.42 3.21 6.08
CA ARG A 307 14.22 3.93 7.36
C ARG A 307 13.46 5.25 7.20
N GLU A 308 13.65 5.94 6.07
CA GLU A 308 12.92 7.17 5.77
C GLU A 308 11.41 6.94 5.53
N LEU A 309 10.99 5.67 5.42
CA LEU A 309 9.59 5.26 5.24
C LEU A 309 8.89 4.97 6.58
N ASP A 310 9.47 5.32 7.71
CA ASP A 310 8.77 5.22 9.01
C ASP A 310 7.44 5.96 8.92
N GLU A 311 6.34 5.26 9.26
CA GLU A 311 4.99 5.83 9.20
C GLU A 311 4.86 7.09 10.06
N ARG A 312 5.62 7.20 11.16
CA ARG A 312 5.64 8.40 12.01
C ARG A 312 6.14 9.62 11.25
N LEU A 313 7.23 9.47 10.47
CA LEU A 313 7.80 10.56 9.66
C LEU A 313 6.84 10.94 8.52
N LEU A 314 6.28 9.95 7.84
CA LEU A 314 5.38 10.19 6.72
C LEU A 314 4.04 10.76 7.18
N THR A 315 3.54 10.36 8.35
CA THR A 315 2.37 10.94 9.00
C THR A 315 2.55 12.43 9.24
N GLN A 316 3.72 12.87 9.72
CA GLN A 316 3.98 14.29 9.93
C GLN A 316 3.92 15.06 8.61
N ARG A 317 4.49 14.53 7.52
CA ARG A 317 4.41 15.14 6.18
C ARG A 317 2.96 15.27 5.68
N VAL A 318 2.11 14.28 5.97
CA VAL A 318 0.67 14.35 5.64
C VAL A 318 -0.02 15.43 6.47
N ILE A 319 0.28 15.54 7.77
CA ILE A 319 -0.25 16.58 8.65
C ILE A 319 0.17 17.97 8.16
N ASP A 320 1.40 18.15 7.71
CA ASP A 320 1.89 19.43 7.18
C ASP A 320 1.14 19.82 5.89
N ILE A 321 0.79 18.85 5.04
CA ILE A 321 -0.10 19.09 3.89
C ILE A 321 -1.49 19.52 4.37
N TYR A 322 -2.08 18.87 5.36
CA TYR A 322 -3.38 19.31 5.89
C TYR A 322 -3.32 20.76 6.35
N ARG A 323 -2.30 21.13 7.13
CA ARG A 323 -2.11 22.49 7.61
C ARG A 323 -1.95 23.52 6.49
N SER A 324 -1.24 23.14 5.42
CA SER A 324 -0.98 24.05 4.30
C SER A 324 -2.22 24.41 3.48
N ILE A 325 -3.24 23.51 3.45
CA ILE A 325 -4.46 23.73 2.67
C ILE A 325 -5.66 24.16 3.52
N MET A 326 -5.55 24.08 4.85
CA MET A 326 -6.60 24.55 5.74
C MET A 326 -6.76 26.07 5.62
N ARG A 327 -7.99 26.53 5.46
CA ARG A 327 -8.29 27.97 5.42
C ARG A 327 -8.25 28.54 6.84
N PRO A 328 -7.52 29.63 7.10
CA PRO A 328 -7.69 30.36 8.35
C PRO A 328 -9.08 31.00 8.39
N GLY A 329 -9.89 30.64 9.36
CA GLY A 329 -11.18 31.28 9.55
C GLY A 329 -11.94 30.72 10.75
N PRO A 330 -12.67 31.59 11.49
CA PRO A 330 -13.47 31.13 12.60
C PRO A 330 -14.79 30.55 12.09
N VAL A 331 -15.00 29.25 12.30
CA VAL A 331 -16.32 28.65 12.18
C VAL A 331 -16.73 28.21 13.59
N PRO A 332 -17.92 28.58 14.11
CA PRO A 332 -18.42 28.11 15.40
C PRO A 332 -18.47 26.58 15.39
N ARG A 333 -17.82 25.96 16.35
CA ARG A 333 -17.66 24.49 16.43
C ARG A 333 -18.80 23.89 17.25
N ALA A 334 -19.66 23.13 16.58
CA ALA A 334 -20.62 22.28 17.28
C ALA A 334 -19.90 21.07 17.95
N PRO A 335 -20.36 20.62 19.13
CA PRO A 335 -19.72 19.51 19.85
C PRO A 335 -19.83 18.21 19.06
N VAL A 336 -18.74 17.45 19.06
CA VAL A 336 -18.67 16.10 18.47
C VAL A 336 -19.43 15.13 19.37
N VAL A 337 -20.39 14.44 18.81
CA VAL A 337 -20.92 13.22 19.41
C VAL A 337 -19.88 12.12 19.21
N GLU A 338 -19.36 11.57 20.29
CA GLU A 338 -18.47 10.41 20.28
C GLU A 338 -19.04 9.32 19.38
N ALA A 339 -18.25 8.91 18.39
CA ALA A 339 -18.61 7.79 17.51
C ALA A 339 -18.54 6.49 18.32
N ARG A 340 -19.67 6.08 18.88
CA ARG A 340 -19.84 4.71 19.36
C ARG A 340 -19.70 3.80 18.14
N HIS A 341 -18.71 2.91 18.19
CA HIS A 341 -18.55 1.82 17.24
C HIS A 341 -19.85 0.99 17.25
N ALA A 342 -20.72 1.22 16.27
CA ALA A 342 -21.84 0.34 16.01
C ALA A 342 -21.26 -0.93 15.35
N ALA A 343 -20.94 -1.90 16.20
CA ALA A 343 -20.91 -3.29 15.81
C ALA A 343 -22.35 -3.73 15.48
N ARG A 344 -22.69 -3.81 14.19
CA ARG A 344 -23.73 -4.70 13.63
C ARG A 344 -23.46 -4.91 12.15
#